data_6a14dd30b8106399bd97b048e9fef6f5
#
_entry.id   6a14dd30b8106399bd97b048e9fef6f5
#
_cell.length_a   1.000
_cell.length_b   1.000
_cell.length_c   1.000
_cell.angle_alpha   90.00
_cell.angle_beta   90.00
_cell.angle_gamma   90.00
#
_symmetry.space_group_name_H-M   'P 1'
#
loop_
_entity.id
_entity.type
_entity.pdbx_description
1 polymer ?
#
loop_
_entity_poly.entity_id
_entity_poly.type
_entity_poly.pdbx_seq_one_letter_code
_entity_poly.pdbx_strand_id
1 'polypeptide(L)'
;MAVQQIAGIESGGAGTSRLAARGVTVGYGGRAVIDDLHVSIPPRVITTIIGSNGCGKSTLLRTLSRLLRPTSGTVVLDGEDIGRLRTREVAKKLGLLPQAPVAPEGLTVADLVARGRHPHQSWLRQWSSDDADVVARALAMTGVSDLADRPVDALSGGQRQRVWISMTLAQGTDLLLLDEPTTYLDLAHAIDVLDLVDDLHESGCTVVLVLHDLNLATRYSDNLIVMKAGSILAQGHPRDVITAELLYEAFGLRAKVIDDPVGDRPLIVPIGRTHVRLDEQSTL
;
A
#
# COMPACT_ATOMS: atom_id res chain seq x y z
N MET A 1 -16.40 32.24 2.66
CA MET A 1 -16.48 31.94 4.11
C MET A 1 -16.73 30.46 4.24
N ALA A 2 -15.68 29.64 4.32
CA ALA A 2 -15.70 28.25 4.75
C ALA A 2 -14.24 27.77 4.84
N VAL A 3 -13.46 28.38 5.73
CA VAL A 3 -12.13 27.92 6.17
C VAL A 3 -12.20 27.88 7.69
N GLN A 4 -12.83 26.80 8.20
CA GLN A 4 -12.82 26.50 9.63
C GLN A 4 -13.48 25.13 9.86
N GLN A 5 -12.74 24.04 9.57
CA GLN A 5 -13.01 22.73 10.18
C GLN A 5 -11.81 21.81 10.01
N ILE A 6 -10.61 22.29 10.36
CA ILE A 6 -9.43 21.44 10.62
C ILE A 6 -9.05 21.68 12.09
N ALA A 7 -9.98 21.35 12.99
CA ALA A 7 -9.71 21.28 14.41
C ALA A 7 -10.51 20.10 14.98
N GLY A 8 -9.98 18.89 14.87
CA GLY A 8 -10.64 17.68 15.33
C GLY A 8 -9.85 16.41 15.13
N ILE A 9 -8.52 16.46 15.00
CA ILE A 9 -7.67 15.26 15.10
C ILE A 9 -7.01 15.28 16.49
N GLU A 10 -7.84 15.32 17.53
CA GLU A 10 -7.41 14.97 18.88
C GLU A 10 -8.21 13.76 19.37
N SER A 11 -7.47 12.71 19.75
CA SER A 11 -7.88 11.60 20.61
C SER A 11 -9.08 10.73 20.16
N GLY A 12 -8.95 10.01 19.07
CA GLY A 12 -9.61 8.72 18.92
C GLY A 12 -8.62 7.62 19.32
N GLY A 13 -8.85 6.95 20.48
CA GLY A 13 -8.21 5.72 20.94
C GLY A 13 -6.68 5.64 20.84
N ALA A 14 -5.96 5.70 21.96
CA ALA A 14 -4.51 5.49 22.06
C ALA A 14 -4.10 4.02 21.77
N GLY A 15 -4.32 3.55 20.55
CA GLY A 15 -3.56 2.48 19.94
C GLY A 15 -2.30 3.14 19.37
N THR A 16 -1.14 2.87 19.95
CA THR A 16 0.14 3.40 19.47
C THR A 16 0.30 3.04 17.98
N SER A 17 0.21 4.05 17.12
CA SER A 17 0.44 3.89 15.68
C SER A 17 1.77 3.19 15.45
N ARG A 18 1.77 2.16 14.62
CA ARG A 18 2.96 1.39 14.32
C ARG A 18 3.91 2.12 13.38
N LEU A 19 3.36 2.85 12.40
CA LEU A 19 4.10 3.65 11.43
C LEU A 19 3.44 5.02 11.31
N ALA A 20 4.21 6.10 11.42
CA ALA A 20 3.69 7.45 11.30
C ALA A 20 4.70 8.39 10.65
N ALA A 21 4.22 9.40 9.92
CA ALA A 21 4.99 10.56 9.53
C ALA A 21 4.55 11.77 10.35
N ARG A 22 5.50 12.58 10.80
CA ARG A 22 5.28 13.77 11.62
C ARG A 22 5.99 14.97 11.00
N GLY A 23 5.22 15.91 10.44
CA GLY A 23 5.74 17.14 9.84
C GLY A 23 6.72 16.88 8.69
N VAL A 24 6.44 15.84 7.88
CA VAL A 24 7.37 15.38 6.84
C VAL A 24 7.28 16.27 5.62
N THR A 25 8.43 16.88 5.25
CA THR A 25 8.63 17.55 3.95
C THR A 25 9.62 16.73 3.13
N VAL A 26 9.25 16.40 1.90
CA VAL A 26 10.07 15.56 1.02
C VAL A 26 9.79 15.86 -0.45
N GLY A 27 10.81 15.72 -1.29
CA GLY A 27 10.72 15.96 -2.73
C GLY A 27 11.98 15.58 -3.47
N TYR A 28 12.09 16.06 -4.71
CA TYR A 28 13.18 15.75 -5.62
C TYR A 28 13.77 17.04 -6.21
N GLY A 29 15.10 17.11 -6.32
CA GLY A 29 15.78 18.22 -6.97
C GLY A 29 15.47 19.60 -6.35
N GLY A 30 15.23 19.66 -5.03
CA GLY A 30 14.92 20.90 -4.33
C GLY A 30 13.45 21.33 -4.41
N ARG A 31 12.60 20.59 -5.12
CA ARG A 31 11.14 20.85 -5.18
C ARG A 31 10.42 19.90 -4.23
N ALA A 32 9.72 20.45 -3.27
CA ALA A 32 8.86 19.65 -2.39
C ALA A 32 7.69 19.04 -3.17
N VAL A 33 7.44 17.77 -2.94
CA VAL A 33 6.26 17.02 -3.44
C VAL A 33 5.24 16.86 -2.31
N ILE A 34 5.74 16.69 -1.10
CA ILE A 34 4.98 16.63 0.14
C ILE A 34 5.56 17.69 1.06
N ASP A 35 4.72 18.46 1.73
CA ASP A 35 5.12 19.53 2.63
C ASP A 35 4.33 19.46 3.93
N ASP A 36 5.04 19.44 5.07
CA ASP A 36 4.51 19.37 6.43
C ASP A 36 3.40 18.33 6.63
N LEU A 37 3.57 17.12 6.08
CA LEU A 37 2.56 16.07 6.13
C LEU A 37 2.62 15.29 7.43
N HIS A 38 1.44 15.12 8.04
CA HIS A 38 1.21 14.26 9.19
C HIS A 38 0.30 13.09 8.79
N VAL A 39 0.72 11.86 9.08
CA VAL A 39 -0.10 10.66 8.86
C VAL A 39 0.23 9.60 9.88
N SER A 40 -0.79 8.84 10.26
CA SER A 40 -0.68 7.71 11.20
C SER A 40 -1.31 6.48 10.56
N ILE A 41 -0.57 5.38 10.53
CA ILE A 41 -1.03 4.08 10.04
C ILE A 41 -1.46 3.25 11.25
N PRO A 42 -2.75 2.92 11.36
CA PRO A 42 -3.24 2.06 12.43
C PRO A 42 -2.63 0.66 12.33
N PRO A 43 -2.38 -0.04 13.45
CA PRO A 43 -1.91 -1.41 13.44
C PRO A 43 -3.03 -2.39 13.04
N ARG A 44 -2.66 -3.48 12.39
CA ARG A 44 -3.55 -4.59 12.03
C ARG A 44 -4.77 -4.15 11.24
N VAL A 45 -4.57 -3.30 10.24
CA VAL A 45 -5.57 -2.90 9.26
C VAL A 45 -4.94 -2.80 7.89
N ILE A 46 -5.75 -2.89 6.86
CA ILE A 46 -5.37 -2.56 5.49
C ILE A 46 -5.62 -1.07 5.29
N THR A 47 -4.54 -0.29 5.15
CA THR A 47 -4.58 1.13 4.81
C THR A 47 -4.27 1.31 3.34
N THR A 48 -5.17 1.89 2.57
CA THR A 48 -4.91 2.17 1.15
C THR A 48 -4.77 3.68 0.89
N ILE A 49 -3.69 4.04 0.21
CA ILE A 49 -3.41 5.41 -0.22
C ILE A 49 -3.92 5.56 -1.65
N ILE A 50 -4.89 6.46 -1.86
CA ILE A 50 -5.45 6.82 -3.16
C ILE A 50 -5.24 8.30 -3.45
N GLY A 51 -5.36 8.68 -4.72
CA GLY A 51 -5.21 10.06 -5.17
C GLY A 51 -4.84 10.12 -6.65
N SER A 52 -4.96 11.29 -7.26
CA SER A 52 -4.61 11.51 -8.67
C SER A 52 -3.13 11.22 -8.95
N ASN A 53 -2.79 10.99 -10.23
CA ASN A 53 -1.40 10.76 -10.62
C ASN A 53 -0.54 11.99 -10.29
N GLY A 54 0.66 11.74 -9.75
CA GLY A 54 1.60 12.79 -9.35
C GLY A 54 1.25 13.51 -8.03
N CYS A 55 0.20 13.12 -7.29
CA CYS A 55 -0.16 13.76 -6.02
C CYS A 55 0.77 13.42 -4.84
N GLY A 56 1.74 12.48 -4.99
CA GLY A 56 2.71 12.18 -3.96
C GLY A 56 2.57 10.80 -3.29
N LYS A 57 1.67 9.91 -3.70
CA LYS A 57 1.43 8.58 -3.08
C LYS A 57 2.71 7.75 -2.93
N SER A 58 3.39 7.46 -4.06
CA SER A 58 4.63 6.66 -4.04
C SER A 58 5.77 7.40 -3.33
N THR A 59 5.77 8.75 -3.33
CA THR A 59 6.72 9.56 -2.56
C THR A 59 6.48 9.36 -1.06
N LEU A 60 5.22 9.39 -0.60
CA LEU A 60 4.86 9.09 0.78
C LEU A 60 5.28 7.66 1.16
N LEU A 61 4.92 6.66 0.35
CA LEU A 61 5.26 5.26 0.62
C LEU A 61 6.78 5.05 0.72
N ARG A 62 7.55 5.63 -0.21
CA ARG A 62 9.02 5.57 -0.19
C ARG A 62 9.62 6.28 1.01
N THR A 63 8.98 7.35 1.49
CA THR A 63 9.42 8.05 2.71
C THR A 63 9.11 7.22 3.94
N LEU A 64 7.91 6.65 4.05
CA LEU A 64 7.52 5.74 5.14
C LEU A 64 8.41 4.50 5.21
N SER A 65 8.87 3.98 4.07
CA SER A 65 9.78 2.83 3.99
C SER A 65 11.27 3.19 4.13
N ARG A 66 11.62 4.48 4.38
CA ARG A 66 12.99 4.97 4.46
C ARG A 66 13.79 4.88 3.15
N LEU A 67 13.16 4.61 2.02
CA LEU A 67 13.83 4.70 0.71
C LEU A 67 14.09 6.14 0.29
N LEU A 68 13.24 7.07 0.74
CA LEU A 68 13.40 8.49 0.49
C LEU A 68 13.51 9.22 1.83
N ARG A 69 14.61 9.94 2.03
CA ARG A 69 14.85 10.69 3.26
C ARG A 69 14.12 12.03 3.21
N PRO A 70 13.30 12.37 4.21
CA PRO A 70 12.69 13.68 4.30
C PRO A 70 13.73 14.79 4.55
N THR A 71 13.45 15.99 4.06
CA THR A 71 14.25 17.20 4.31
C THR A 71 13.94 17.80 5.68
N SER A 72 12.71 17.63 6.16
CA SER A 72 12.28 17.96 7.52
C SER A 72 11.26 16.96 8.02
N GLY A 73 10.99 16.98 9.33
CA GLY A 73 10.09 16.05 9.99
C GLY A 73 10.71 14.67 10.21
N THR A 74 9.91 13.72 10.64
CA THR A 74 10.37 12.40 11.08
C THR A 74 9.37 11.31 10.73
N VAL A 75 9.86 10.14 10.29
CA VAL A 75 9.07 8.92 10.21
C VAL A 75 9.34 8.07 11.46
N VAL A 76 8.29 7.66 12.14
CA VAL A 76 8.34 6.86 13.37
C VAL A 76 7.87 5.45 13.06
N LEU A 77 8.67 4.44 13.39
CA LEU A 77 8.35 3.01 13.31
C LEU A 77 8.43 2.41 14.70
N ASP A 78 7.33 1.82 15.20
CA ASP A 78 7.22 1.24 16.55
C ASP A 78 7.71 2.21 17.66
N GLY A 79 7.41 3.50 17.52
CA GLY A 79 7.79 4.55 18.51
C GLY A 79 9.19 5.14 18.34
N GLU A 80 10.02 4.60 17.42
CA GLU A 80 11.39 5.05 17.16
C GLU A 80 11.53 5.76 15.82
N ASP A 81 12.40 6.78 15.74
CA ASP A 81 12.75 7.43 14.48
C ASP A 81 13.41 6.42 13.53
N ILE A 82 12.73 6.10 12.42
CA ILE A 82 13.21 5.13 11.43
C ILE A 82 14.58 5.52 10.84
N GLY A 83 14.92 6.81 10.84
CA GLY A 83 16.20 7.32 10.37
C GLY A 83 17.38 6.92 11.26
N ARG A 84 17.13 6.61 12.53
CA ARG A 84 18.14 6.21 13.53
C ARG A 84 18.34 4.70 13.59
N LEU A 85 17.38 3.91 13.14
CA LEU A 85 17.46 2.47 13.13
C LEU A 85 18.51 1.99 12.09
N ARG A 86 19.14 0.85 12.33
CA ARG A 86 19.98 0.19 11.34
C ARG A 86 19.12 -0.35 10.19
N THR A 87 19.63 -0.33 8.96
CA THR A 87 18.88 -0.83 7.79
C THR A 87 18.35 -2.24 7.98
N ARG A 88 19.13 -3.10 8.60
CA ARG A 88 18.74 -4.49 8.91
C ARG A 88 17.63 -4.57 9.94
N GLU A 89 17.58 -3.68 10.90
CA GLU A 89 16.51 -3.61 11.91
C GLU A 89 15.18 -3.18 11.26
N VAL A 90 15.22 -2.16 10.40
CA VAL A 90 14.05 -1.75 9.61
C VAL A 90 13.58 -2.91 8.73
N ALA A 91 14.48 -3.58 8.01
CA ALA A 91 14.14 -4.69 7.13
C ALA A 91 13.60 -5.94 7.87
N LYS A 92 13.75 -6.05 9.18
CA LYS A 92 13.10 -7.10 10.00
C LYS A 92 11.72 -6.73 10.49
N LYS A 93 11.35 -5.44 10.40
CA LYS A 93 10.07 -4.91 10.88
C LYS A 93 9.13 -4.53 9.74
N LEU A 94 9.68 -4.14 8.58
CA LEU A 94 8.95 -3.59 7.45
C LEU A 94 9.39 -4.25 6.14
N GLY A 95 8.45 -4.87 5.45
CA GLY A 95 8.60 -5.36 4.08
C GLY A 95 8.11 -4.32 3.08
N LEU A 96 8.81 -4.20 1.95
CA LEU A 96 8.45 -3.29 0.89
C LEU A 96 8.44 -3.99 -0.47
N LEU A 97 7.33 -3.87 -1.19
CA LEU A 97 7.23 -4.17 -2.62
C LEU A 97 7.19 -2.83 -3.39
N PRO A 98 8.23 -2.47 -4.14
CA PRO A 98 8.20 -1.27 -4.98
C PRO A 98 7.38 -1.49 -6.25
N GLN A 99 6.93 -0.41 -6.90
CA GLN A 99 6.08 -0.43 -8.10
C GLN A 99 6.71 -1.18 -9.28
N ALA A 100 8.01 -1.09 -9.48
CA ALA A 100 8.73 -1.72 -10.59
C ALA A 100 9.99 -2.42 -10.07
N PRO A 101 9.85 -3.58 -9.41
CA PRO A 101 11.01 -4.31 -8.93
C PRO A 101 11.75 -4.97 -10.09
N VAL A 102 13.10 -4.96 -10.03
CA VAL A 102 13.97 -5.56 -11.04
C VAL A 102 14.72 -6.75 -10.44
N ALA A 103 14.59 -7.91 -11.08
CA ALA A 103 15.41 -9.08 -10.76
C ALA A 103 16.68 -9.10 -11.62
N PRO A 104 17.84 -9.52 -11.08
CA PRO A 104 18.98 -9.88 -11.90
C PRO A 104 18.62 -11.01 -12.86
N GLU A 105 19.23 -10.99 -14.06
CA GLU A 105 19.03 -12.02 -15.06
C GLU A 105 19.43 -13.41 -14.57
N GLY A 106 18.69 -14.44 -15.01
CA GLY A 106 19.02 -15.83 -14.73
C GLY A 106 18.70 -16.32 -13.33
N LEU A 107 18.04 -15.52 -12.47
CA LEU A 107 17.57 -16.00 -11.18
C LEU A 107 16.34 -16.89 -11.33
N THR A 108 16.33 -18.00 -10.57
CA THR A 108 15.10 -18.77 -10.38
C THR A 108 14.15 -18.07 -9.43
N VAL A 109 12.89 -18.46 -9.45
CA VAL A 109 11.86 -18.00 -8.50
C VAL A 109 12.30 -18.27 -7.06
N ALA A 110 12.79 -19.47 -6.76
CA ALA A 110 13.26 -19.84 -5.42
C ALA A 110 14.43 -18.96 -4.97
N ASP A 111 15.40 -18.69 -5.85
CA ASP A 111 16.54 -17.82 -5.55
C ASP A 111 16.09 -16.37 -5.26
N LEU A 112 15.13 -15.85 -6.03
CA LEU A 112 14.60 -14.51 -5.80
C LEU A 112 13.88 -14.44 -4.45
N VAL A 113 13.01 -15.39 -4.14
CA VAL A 113 12.25 -15.41 -2.89
C VAL A 113 13.18 -15.60 -1.69
N ALA A 114 14.24 -16.42 -1.83
CA ALA A 114 15.26 -16.62 -0.81
C ALA A 114 15.98 -15.31 -0.41
N ARG A 115 16.07 -14.31 -1.32
CA ARG A 115 16.64 -12.99 -0.99
C ARG A 115 15.84 -12.24 0.06
N GLY A 116 14.55 -12.53 0.23
CA GLY A 116 13.75 -12.03 1.33
C GLY A 116 14.34 -12.38 2.71
N ARG A 117 15.11 -13.45 2.81
CA ARG A 117 15.76 -13.88 4.06
C ARG A 117 17.04 -13.13 4.41
N HIS A 118 17.62 -12.30 3.51
CA HIS A 118 18.86 -11.55 3.76
C HIS A 118 18.88 -10.78 5.10
N PRO A 119 17.81 -10.12 5.56
CA PRO A 119 17.82 -9.43 6.86
C PRO A 119 18.03 -10.38 8.05
N HIS A 120 17.76 -11.66 7.91
CA HIS A 120 17.91 -12.67 8.97
C HIS A 120 19.26 -13.38 8.95
N GLN A 121 19.97 -13.33 7.83
CA GLN A 121 21.31 -13.93 7.67
C GLN A 121 22.40 -13.07 8.32
N SER A 122 23.43 -13.70 8.81
CA SER A 122 24.62 -13.01 9.32
C SER A 122 25.87 -13.69 8.77
N TRP A 123 27.05 -13.08 8.95
CA TRP A 123 28.30 -13.67 8.49
C TRP A 123 28.55 -15.08 9.06
N LEU A 124 28.08 -15.34 10.28
CA LEU A 124 28.21 -16.64 10.95
C LEU A 124 27.01 -17.59 10.69
N ARG A 125 25.85 -17.07 10.26
CA ARG A 125 24.64 -17.81 9.98
C ARG A 125 24.14 -17.44 8.59
N GLN A 126 24.61 -18.18 7.57
CA GLN A 126 24.28 -17.86 6.16
C GLN A 126 22.87 -18.34 5.78
N TRP A 127 22.60 -19.62 5.87
CA TRP A 127 21.33 -20.26 5.49
C TRP A 127 20.97 -21.32 6.51
N SER A 128 19.71 -21.43 6.89
CA SER A 128 19.20 -22.45 7.83
C SER A 128 18.03 -23.22 7.21
N SER A 129 17.70 -24.40 7.81
CA SER A 129 16.47 -25.13 7.47
C SER A 129 15.23 -24.26 7.65
N ASP A 130 15.19 -23.44 8.69
CA ASP A 130 14.08 -22.50 8.96
C ASP A 130 13.89 -21.51 7.82
N ASP A 131 14.99 -21.05 7.15
CA ASP A 131 14.90 -20.15 6.01
C ASP A 131 14.30 -20.86 4.79
N ALA A 132 14.64 -22.14 4.57
CA ALA A 132 14.04 -22.94 3.50
C ALA A 132 12.53 -23.14 3.73
N ASP A 133 12.12 -23.42 4.96
CA ASP A 133 10.70 -23.56 5.32
C ASP A 133 9.91 -22.26 5.14
N VAL A 134 10.51 -21.11 5.49
CA VAL A 134 9.88 -19.80 5.27
C VAL A 134 9.70 -19.51 3.79
N VAL A 135 10.72 -19.80 2.96
CA VAL A 135 10.64 -19.63 1.50
C VAL A 135 9.58 -20.54 0.90
N ALA A 136 9.54 -21.82 1.30
CA ALA A 136 8.53 -22.77 0.82
C ALA A 136 7.11 -22.32 1.18
N ARG A 137 6.90 -21.86 2.41
CA ARG A 137 5.60 -21.29 2.83
C ARG A 137 5.22 -20.05 2.04
N ALA A 138 6.15 -19.12 1.81
CA ALA A 138 5.89 -17.91 1.04
C ALA A 138 5.48 -18.24 -0.41
N LEU A 139 6.15 -19.21 -1.05
CA LEU A 139 5.78 -19.70 -2.39
C LEU A 139 4.40 -20.36 -2.41
N ALA A 140 4.08 -21.15 -1.38
CA ALA A 140 2.78 -21.81 -1.26
C ALA A 140 1.64 -20.79 -1.07
N MET A 141 1.81 -19.80 -0.18
CA MET A 141 0.82 -18.77 0.09
C MET A 141 0.47 -17.95 -1.15
N THR A 142 1.42 -17.73 -2.05
CA THR A 142 1.20 -16.97 -3.29
C THR A 142 0.85 -17.84 -4.50
N GLY A 143 0.74 -19.16 -4.32
CA GLY A 143 0.38 -20.10 -5.37
C GLY A 143 1.41 -20.20 -6.51
N VAL A 144 2.71 -20.08 -6.20
CA VAL A 144 3.80 -20.13 -7.20
C VAL A 144 4.84 -21.22 -6.92
N SER A 145 4.51 -22.20 -6.06
CA SER A 145 5.43 -23.29 -5.71
C SER A 145 5.88 -24.14 -6.90
N ASP A 146 4.99 -24.36 -7.87
CA ASP A 146 5.25 -25.07 -9.11
C ASP A 146 6.20 -24.33 -10.06
N LEU A 147 6.45 -23.05 -9.81
CA LEU A 147 7.32 -22.18 -10.59
C LEU A 147 8.72 -22.02 -9.96
N ALA A 148 8.99 -22.67 -8.82
CA ALA A 148 10.19 -22.44 -8.00
C ALA A 148 11.52 -22.51 -8.78
N ASP A 149 11.63 -23.46 -9.71
CA ASP A 149 12.84 -23.67 -10.52
C ASP A 149 12.84 -22.87 -11.83
N ARG A 150 11.75 -22.13 -12.13
CA ARG A 150 11.67 -21.33 -13.36
C ARG A 150 12.47 -20.04 -13.26
N PRO A 151 13.11 -19.59 -14.35
CA PRO A 151 13.68 -18.26 -14.42
C PRO A 151 12.60 -17.17 -14.27
N VAL A 152 12.87 -16.13 -13.50
CA VAL A 152 11.91 -15.04 -13.21
C VAL A 152 11.54 -14.25 -14.48
N ASP A 153 12.46 -14.12 -15.41
CA ASP A 153 12.25 -13.46 -16.71
C ASP A 153 11.33 -14.23 -17.67
N ALA A 154 11.18 -15.54 -17.47
CA ALA A 154 10.27 -16.40 -18.23
C ALA A 154 8.81 -16.40 -17.70
N LEU A 155 8.50 -15.61 -16.66
CA LEU A 155 7.18 -15.55 -16.04
C LEU A 155 6.26 -14.53 -16.71
N SER A 156 4.93 -14.81 -16.68
CA SER A 156 3.93 -13.79 -17.00
C SER A 156 3.95 -12.63 -15.99
N GLY A 157 3.35 -11.49 -16.33
CA GLY A 157 3.27 -10.34 -15.43
C GLY A 157 2.67 -10.70 -14.07
N GLY A 158 1.53 -11.39 -14.05
CA GLY A 158 0.86 -11.81 -12.82
C GLY A 158 1.65 -12.83 -12.01
N GLN A 159 2.30 -13.81 -12.67
CA GLN A 159 3.19 -14.75 -11.98
C GLN A 159 4.36 -14.01 -11.34
N ARG A 160 4.99 -13.11 -12.09
CA ARG A 160 6.12 -12.30 -11.59
C ARG A 160 5.71 -11.45 -10.40
N GLN A 161 4.53 -10.85 -10.44
CA GLN A 161 4.01 -10.05 -9.31
C GLN A 161 3.84 -10.91 -8.05
N ARG A 162 3.24 -12.10 -8.16
CA ARG A 162 3.09 -13.04 -7.04
C ARG A 162 4.44 -13.49 -6.48
N VAL A 163 5.44 -13.70 -7.32
CA VAL A 163 6.81 -14.04 -6.88
C VAL A 163 7.46 -12.89 -6.09
N TRP A 164 7.26 -11.64 -6.49
CA TRP A 164 7.75 -10.48 -5.72
C TRP A 164 7.05 -10.34 -4.37
N ILE A 165 5.75 -10.62 -4.32
CA ILE A 165 5.01 -10.69 -3.05
C ILE A 165 5.58 -11.82 -2.19
N SER A 166 5.85 -13.02 -2.75
CA SER A 166 6.51 -14.13 -2.04
C SER A 166 7.82 -13.70 -1.42
N MET A 167 8.66 -12.98 -2.16
CA MET A 167 9.94 -12.46 -1.63
C MET A 167 9.71 -11.51 -0.44
N THR A 168 8.71 -10.65 -0.53
CA THR A 168 8.36 -9.73 0.55
C THR A 168 7.84 -10.49 1.77
N LEU A 169 7.03 -11.53 1.57
CA LEU A 169 6.56 -12.40 2.65
C LEU A 169 7.68 -13.23 3.29
N ALA A 170 8.61 -13.75 2.48
CA ALA A 170 9.78 -14.47 2.97
C ALA A 170 10.66 -13.61 3.89
N GLN A 171 10.56 -12.28 3.82
CA GLN A 171 11.20 -11.37 4.77
C GLN A 171 10.69 -11.55 6.20
N GLY A 172 9.44 -12.06 6.38
CA GLY A 172 8.88 -12.41 7.68
C GLY A 172 8.59 -11.19 8.55
N THR A 173 8.08 -10.13 7.93
CA THR A 173 7.65 -8.89 8.60
C THR A 173 6.13 -8.87 8.74
N ASP A 174 5.64 -8.22 9.77
CA ASP A 174 4.22 -8.03 10.06
C ASP A 174 3.71 -6.61 9.71
N LEU A 175 4.57 -5.82 9.03
CA LEU A 175 4.20 -4.55 8.39
C LEU A 175 4.66 -4.60 6.93
N LEU A 176 3.72 -4.51 6.00
CA LEU A 176 3.96 -4.59 4.56
C LEU A 176 3.54 -3.30 3.87
N LEU A 177 4.42 -2.75 3.03
CA LEU A 177 4.14 -1.60 2.17
C LEU A 177 4.20 -2.06 0.72
N LEU A 178 3.11 -1.91 -0.03
CA LEU A 178 2.98 -2.40 -1.40
C LEU A 178 2.63 -1.22 -2.32
N ASP A 179 3.58 -0.84 -3.20
CA ASP A 179 3.41 0.26 -4.16
C ASP A 179 2.81 -0.28 -5.46
N GLU A 180 1.51 -0.10 -5.63
CA GLU A 180 0.74 -0.50 -6.81
C GLU A 180 0.86 -2.00 -7.16
N PRO A 181 0.54 -2.92 -6.22
CA PRO A 181 0.75 -4.34 -6.42
C PRO A 181 -0.13 -4.97 -7.52
N THR A 182 -1.14 -4.26 -8.01
CA THR A 182 -2.09 -4.73 -9.03
C THR A 182 -1.84 -4.11 -10.41
N THR A 183 -0.83 -3.25 -10.56
CA THR A 183 -0.52 -2.61 -11.84
C THR A 183 -0.09 -3.64 -12.89
N TYR A 184 -0.57 -3.50 -14.12
CA TYR A 184 -0.37 -4.41 -15.26
C TYR A 184 -1.04 -5.80 -15.11
N LEU A 185 -1.90 -6.01 -14.13
CA LEU A 185 -2.72 -7.21 -13.98
C LEU A 185 -4.11 -6.98 -14.58
N ASP A 186 -4.70 -8.02 -15.13
CA ASP A 186 -6.14 -8.04 -15.40
C ASP A 186 -6.92 -8.10 -14.08
N LEU A 187 -8.23 -7.88 -14.16
CA LEU A 187 -9.08 -7.78 -12.97
C LEU A 187 -9.04 -9.05 -12.11
N ALA A 188 -9.04 -10.24 -12.75
CA ALA A 188 -9.03 -11.50 -12.01
C ALA A 188 -7.74 -11.67 -11.20
N HIS A 189 -6.59 -11.44 -11.83
CA HIS A 189 -5.29 -11.51 -11.15
C HIS A 189 -5.10 -10.39 -10.11
N ALA A 190 -5.70 -9.21 -10.33
CA ALA A 190 -5.69 -8.13 -9.33
C ALA A 190 -6.47 -8.53 -8.06
N ILE A 191 -7.62 -9.21 -8.25
CA ILE A 191 -8.41 -9.76 -7.14
C ILE A 191 -7.61 -10.84 -6.41
N ASP A 192 -7.01 -11.81 -7.12
CA ASP A 192 -6.16 -12.85 -6.50
C ASP A 192 -5.06 -12.25 -5.60
N VAL A 193 -4.45 -11.15 -6.03
CA VAL A 193 -3.42 -10.45 -5.24
C VAL A 193 -4.02 -9.75 -4.02
N LEU A 194 -5.21 -9.15 -4.14
CA LEU A 194 -5.85 -8.45 -3.03
C LEU A 194 -6.46 -9.43 -2.02
N ASP A 195 -6.98 -10.57 -2.47
CA ASP A 195 -7.42 -11.66 -1.59
C ASP A 195 -6.23 -12.20 -0.77
N LEU A 196 -5.06 -12.37 -1.39
CA LEU A 196 -3.84 -12.71 -0.66
C LEU A 196 -3.46 -11.64 0.38
N VAL A 197 -3.65 -10.36 0.07
CA VAL A 197 -3.41 -9.26 1.03
C VAL A 197 -4.40 -9.33 2.19
N ASP A 198 -5.65 -9.70 1.93
CA ASP A 198 -6.68 -9.89 2.95
C ASP A 198 -6.34 -11.08 3.87
N ASP A 199 -5.92 -12.23 3.32
CA ASP A 199 -5.42 -13.38 4.08
C ASP A 199 -4.25 -12.99 5.02
N LEU A 200 -3.33 -12.15 4.53
CA LEU A 200 -2.22 -11.64 5.33
C LEU A 200 -2.69 -10.73 6.47
N HIS A 201 -3.66 -9.86 6.19
CA HIS A 201 -4.29 -9.02 7.19
C HIS A 201 -4.98 -9.87 8.26
N GLU A 202 -5.76 -10.87 7.88
CA GLU A 202 -6.40 -11.81 8.81
C GLU A 202 -5.38 -12.55 9.68
N SER A 203 -4.18 -12.83 9.15
CA SER A 203 -3.07 -13.40 9.93
C SER A 203 -2.41 -12.40 10.90
N GLY A 204 -2.87 -11.14 10.95
CA GLY A 204 -2.42 -10.09 11.87
C GLY A 204 -1.41 -9.10 11.29
N CYS A 205 -1.12 -9.14 9.98
CA CYS A 205 -0.27 -8.16 9.34
C CYS A 205 -0.94 -6.78 9.27
N THR A 206 -0.13 -5.74 9.37
CA THR A 206 -0.49 -4.37 8.99
C THR A 206 -0.08 -4.17 7.54
N VAL A 207 -0.99 -3.73 6.69
CA VAL A 207 -0.69 -3.55 5.26
C VAL A 207 -0.96 -2.11 4.83
N VAL A 208 -0.03 -1.54 4.09
CA VAL A 208 -0.20 -0.22 3.43
C VAL A 208 -0.11 -0.43 1.93
N LEU A 209 -1.18 -0.08 1.22
CA LEU A 209 -1.28 -0.22 -0.24
C LEU A 209 -1.29 1.14 -0.92
N VAL A 210 -0.76 1.21 -2.12
CA VAL A 210 -1.12 2.25 -3.10
C VAL A 210 -1.94 1.58 -4.19
N LEU A 211 -3.14 2.05 -4.45
CA LEU A 211 -4.00 1.53 -5.52
C LEU A 211 -4.48 2.65 -6.43
N HIS A 212 -4.73 2.32 -7.71
CA HIS A 212 -5.33 3.23 -8.69
C HIS A 212 -6.82 2.99 -8.87
N ASP A 213 -7.28 1.74 -8.76
CA ASP A 213 -8.69 1.40 -8.86
C ASP A 213 -9.40 1.76 -7.56
N LEU A 214 -10.34 2.72 -7.66
CA LEU A 214 -11.05 3.25 -6.50
C LEU A 214 -12.02 2.22 -5.90
N ASN A 215 -12.62 1.36 -6.72
CA ASN A 215 -13.55 0.34 -6.23
C ASN A 215 -12.80 -0.79 -5.52
N LEU A 216 -11.65 -1.21 -6.05
CA LEU A 216 -10.78 -2.15 -5.35
C LEU A 216 -10.23 -1.54 -4.05
N ALA A 217 -9.83 -0.26 -4.08
CA ALA A 217 -9.37 0.43 -2.88
C ALA A 217 -10.45 0.49 -1.79
N THR A 218 -11.70 0.80 -2.14
CA THR A 218 -12.80 0.83 -1.16
C THR A 218 -13.15 -0.55 -0.62
N ARG A 219 -13.09 -1.57 -1.46
CA ARG A 219 -13.48 -2.94 -1.11
C ARG A 219 -12.51 -3.61 -0.15
N TYR A 220 -11.21 -3.45 -0.37
CA TYR A 220 -10.16 -4.14 0.37
C TYR A 220 -9.50 -3.30 1.48
N SER A 221 -10.05 -2.13 1.83
CA SER A 221 -9.46 -1.28 2.85
C SER A 221 -10.32 -1.11 4.08
N ASP A 222 -9.67 -1.08 5.23
CA ASP A 222 -10.27 -0.65 6.50
C ASP A 222 -10.09 0.84 6.72
N ASN A 223 -9.00 1.40 6.16
CA ASN A 223 -8.63 2.80 6.28
C ASN A 223 -8.17 3.33 4.92
N LEU A 224 -8.78 4.39 4.44
CA LEU A 224 -8.36 5.10 3.24
C LEU A 224 -7.61 6.38 3.61
N ILE A 225 -6.56 6.67 2.86
CA ILE A 225 -5.87 7.97 2.86
C ILE A 225 -6.03 8.55 1.46
N VAL A 226 -6.75 9.66 1.34
CA VAL A 226 -6.97 10.35 0.07
C VAL A 226 -6.01 11.51 -0.05
N MET A 227 -5.12 11.46 -1.05
CA MET A 227 -4.10 12.48 -1.27
C MET A 227 -4.41 13.36 -2.47
N LYS A 228 -4.09 14.65 -2.35
CA LYS A 228 -4.11 15.65 -3.43
C LYS A 228 -2.94 16.61 -3.28
N ALA A 229 -2.17 16.81 -4.35
CA ALA A 229 -1.10 17.80 -4.42
C ALA A 229 -0.16 17.81 -3.19
N GLY A 230 0.27 16.62 -2.73
CA GLY A 230 1.21 16.47 -1.62
C GLY A 230 0.59 16.51 -0.22
N SER A 231 -0.72 16.70 -0.10
CA SER A 231 -1.45 16.78 1.17
C SER A 231 -2.49 15.69 1.29
N ILE A 232 -2.92 15.39 2.51
CA ILE A 232 -4.03 14.48 2.80
C ILE A 232 -5.32 15.30 2.85
N LEU A 233 -6.30 14.95 2.00
CA LEU A 233 -7.64 15.54 2.01
C LEU A 233 -8.55 14.88 3.05
N ALA A 234 -8.47 13.55 3.16
CA ALA A 234 -9.30 12.79 4.08
C ALA A 234 -8.57 11.49 4.47
N GLN A 235 -8.85 11.01 5.67
CA GLN A 235 -8.42 9.71 6.18
C GLN A 235 -9.52 9.10 7.04
N GLY A 236 -9.81 7.81 6.86
CA GLY A 236 -10.80 7.09 7.65
C GLY A 236 -11.34 5.85 6.96
N HIS A 237 -12.40 5.29 7.52
CA HIS A 237 -13.08 4.15 6.92
C HIS A 237 -13.71 4.51 5.55
N PRO A 238 -13.69 3.62 4.56
CA PRO A 238 -14.20 3.91 3.22
C PRO A 238 -15.61 4.52 3.19
N ARG A 239 -16.53 4.06 4.03
CA ARG A 239 -17.90 4.60 4.13
C ARG A 239 -17.95 6.06 4.57
N ASP A 240 -17.02 6.48 5.42
CA ASP A 240 -17.00 7.83 5.96
C ASP A 240 -16.27 8.80 5.03
N VAL A 241 -15.33 8.28 4.23
CA VAL A 241 -14.43 9.07 3.39
C VAL A 241 -14.98 9.24 1.98
N ILE A 242 -15.54 8.19 1.38
CA ILE A 242 -15.91 8.20 -0.05
C ILE A 242 -17.27 8.88 -0.25
N THR A 243 -17.23 10.12 -0.74
CA THR A 243 -18.39 10.90 -1.15
C THR A 243 -18.21 11.41 -2.58
N ALA A 244 -19.32 11.79 -3.24
CA ALA A 244 -19.27 12.35 -4.58
C ALA A 244 -18.46 13.66 -4.63
N GLU A 245 -18.56 14.48 -3.59
CA GLU A 245 -17.82 15.75 -3.41
C GLU A 245 -16.32 15.48 -3.30
N LEU A 246 -15.90 14.53 -2.44
CA LEU A 246 -14.49 14.17 -2.29
C LEU A 246 -13.90 13.61 -3.60
N LEU A 247 -14.66 12.75 -4.31
CA LEU A 247 -14.23 12.20 -5.59
C LEU A 247 -14.04 13.30 -6.64
N TYR A 248 -14.93 14.29 -6.67
CA TYR A 248 -14.78 15.43 -7.55
C TYR A 248 -13.59 16.32 -7.14
N GLU A 249 -13.43 16.58 -5.85
CA GLU A 249 -12.30 17.37 -5.35
C GLU A 249 -10.96 16.70 -5.62
N ALA A 250 -10.80 15.42 -5.22
CA ALA A 250 -9.51 14.71 -5.29
C ALA A 250 -9.10 14.33 -6.71
N PHE A 251 -10.09 13.92 -7.55
CA PHE A 251 -9.83 13.29 -8.84
C PHE A 251 -10.45 14.07 -10.04
N GLY A 252 -11.29 15.08 -9.78
CA GLY A 252 -12.11 15.71 -10.82
C GLY A 252 -13.18 14.74 -11.37
N LEU A 253 -13.49 13.66 -10.64
CA LEU A 253 -14.38 12.60 -11.07
C LEU A 253 -15.81 12.89 -10.63
N ARG A 254 -16.71 13.05 -11.61
CA ARG A 254 -18.15 13.02 -11.33
C ARG A 254 -18.60 11.58 -11.17
N ALA A 255 -19.12 11.24 -10.03
CA ALA A 255 -19.58 9.88 -9.71
C ALA A 255 -20.81 9.90 -8.81
N LYS A 256 -21.57 8.81 -8.87
CA LYS A 256 -22.56 8.45 -7.85
C LYS A 256 -21.93 7.42 -6.93
N VAL A 257 -22.07 7.61 -5.65
CA VAL A 257 -21.67 6.63 -4.63
C VAL A 257 -22.93 5.89 -4.20
N ILE A 258 -22.91 4.57 -4.28
CA ILE A 258 -24.01 3.69 -3.89
C ILE A 258 -23.50 2.59 -2.96
N ASP A 259 -24.37 1.88 -2.27
CA ASP A 259 -23.99 0.69 -1.52
C ASP A 259 -23.57 -0.44 -2.48
N ASP A 260 -22.47 -1.13 -2.16
CA ASP A 260 -22.05 -2.32 -2.92
C ASP A 260 -23.06 -3.46 -2.67
N PRO A 261 -23.68 -4.04 -3.71
CA PRO A 261 -24.66 -5.12 -3.55
C PRO A 261 -24.05 -6.43 -3.03
N VAL A 262 -22.71 -6.56 -3.02
CA VAL A 262 -22.00 -7.77 -2.63
C VAL A 262 -21.36 -7.64 -1.25
N GLY A 263 -21.03 -6.42 -0.83
CA GLY A 263 -20.28 -6.16 0.40
C GLY A 263 -20.74 -4.93 1.15
N ASP A 264 -20.18 -4.75 2.34
CA ASP A 264 -20.49 -3.61 3.22
C ASP A 264 -19.54 -2.42 2.94
N ARG A 265 -19.39 -2.03 1.68
CA ARG A 265 -18.47 -0.97 1.24
C ARG A 265 -19.17 -0.05 0.21
N PRO A 266 -18.72 1.20 0.02
CA PRO A 266 -19.26 2.05 -1.03
C PRO A 266 -18.76 1.60 -2.42
N LEU A 267 -19.66 1.61 -3.40
CA LEU A 267 -19.38 1.40 -4.81
C LEU A 267 -19.44 2.72 -5.56
N ILE A 268 -18.37 3.03 -6.28
CA ILE A 268 -18.22 4.26 -7.06
C ILE A 268 -18.65 3.99 -8.49
N VAL A 269 -19.69 4.68 -8.95
CA VAL A 269 -20.21 4.60 -10.31
C VAL A 269 -19.88 5.89 -11.04
N PRO A 270 -18.88 5.88 -11.96
CA PRO A 270 -18.49 7.09 -12.70
C PRO A 270 -19.62 7.60 -13.60
N ILE A 271 -19.79 8.93 -13.67
CA ILE A 271 -20.73 9.59 -14.54
C ILE A 271 -19.98 10.16 -15.74
N GLY A 272 -20.17 9.54 -16.92
CA GLY A 272 -19.60 10.01 -18.19
C GLY A 272 -20.41 11.16 -18.80
N ARG A 273 -19.85 11.82 -19.83
CA ARG A 273 -20.54 12.90 -20.55
C ARG A 273 -21.67 12.40 -21.47
N THR A 274 -21.54 11.17 -21.97
CA THR A 274 -22.47 10.49 -22.87
C THR A 274 -22.99 9.26 -22.18
N HIS A 275 -24.28 8.95 -22.23
CA HIS A 275 -24.98 7.82 -21.60
C HIS A 275 -25.57 8.06 -20.19
N VAL A 276 -25.71 9.32 -19.78
CA VAL A 276 -26.58 9.61 -18.64
C VAL A 276 -28.03 9.53 -19.14
N ARG A 277 -28.80 8.50 -18.74
CA ARG A 277 -30.26 8.62 -18.74
C ARG A 277 -30.59 9.65 -17.66
N LEU A 278 -30.90 10.87 -18.12
CA LEU A 278 -31.53 11.86 -17.27
C LEU A 278 -32.98 11.35 -17.06
N ASP A 279 -33.22 10.54 -16.06
CA ASP A 279 -34.51 10.50 -15.46
C ASP A 279 -34.75 11.90 -14.89
N GLU A 280 -35.46 12.70 -15.66
CA GLU A 280 -36.00 13.99 -15.22
C GLU A 280 -36.87 13.71 -14.00
N GLN A 281 -36.36 14.05 -12.83
CA GLN A 281 -37.03 14.30 -11.57
C GLN A 281 -36.24 13.73 -10.38
N SER A 282 -35.14 14.35 -10.08
CA SER A 282 -34.67 14.49 -8.71
C SER A 282 -33.83 15.76 -8.62
N THR A 283 -34.50 16.75 -8.17
CA THR A 283 -34.10 18.09 -7.80
C THR A 283 -32.76 18.11 -7.06
N LEU A 284 -31.95 19.06 -7.44
CA LEU A 284 -30.76 19.68 -6.85
C LEU A 284 -30.64 19.57 -5.33
#